data_329c5bf31666a792ffd3ec367945f3b5
#
_entry.id   329c5bf31666a792ffd3ec367945f3b5
#
_cell.length_a   1.000
_cell.length_b   1.000
_cell.length_c   1.000
_cell.angle_alpha   90.00
_cell.angle_beta   90.00
_cell.angle_gamma   90.00
#
_symmetry.space_group_name_H-M   'P 1'
#
loop_
_entity.id
_entity.type
_entity.pdbx_description
1 polymer ?
#
loop_
_entity_poly.entity_id
_entity_poly.type
_entity_poly.pdbx_seq_one_letter_code
_entity_poly.pdbx_strand_id
1 'polypeptide(L)'
;MAKKTSDQRPIVKDDPSNNYSAKVWKKLFGAIRKEYPDAIFVSEWGQPFKAVRNGGFDVDFFTHEFSDGYNKLFRKESGTNVNLTDGHSYFRRDGRGDASEFFAYLAKNVAATRDKGYVCVPSGNHDLPRVSLRRDEEDMKVVFAFLFALPCIPLIYYGDEIGMTYNPNLSKDGGYNRTGSRTPMRWSREENAGFSAAEEKNLYLPLLPCDPSVNAEDEARDPGSLYRCVRELLALRREKPCLGADASFETLNEGYPLIMSRGNGAFFAFINPSVRRYRVRAAVTSLLSSLHAEVRAEEIILDGVSYVWAECGEKPITVEELN
;
A
#
# COMPACT_ATOMS: atom_id res chain seq x y z
N MET A 1 4.82 32.62 -1.71
CA MET A 1 4.10 31.51 -2.37
C MET A 1 4.98 30.95 -3.47
N ALA A 2 5.70 29.88 -3.20
CA ALA A 2 6.41 29.16 -4.26
C ALA A 2 5.37 28.57 -5.19
N LYS A 3 5.36 28.95 -6.46
CA LYS A 3 4.60 28.26 -7.49
C LYS A 3 5.09 26.81 -7.49
N LYS A 4 4.24 25.88 -7.05
CA LYS A 4 4.39 24.48 -7.43
C LYS A 4 4.30 24.45 -8.96
N THR A 5 5.42 24.43 -9.61
CA THR A 5 5.46 23.93 -10.97
C THR A 5 5.16 22.45 -10.83
N SER A 6 3.96 22.05 -11.21
CA SER A 6 3.61 20.66 -11.40
C SER A 6 4.53 20.11 -12.48
N ASP A 7 5.66 19.60 -12.07
CA ASP A 7 6.62 19.04 -12.99
C ASP A 7 6.16 17.64 -13.37
N GLN A 8 5.17 17.58 -14.27
CA GLN A 8 4.71 16.38 -14.95
C GLN A 8 5.75 15.80 -15.90
N ARG A 9 7.01 16.22 -15.75
CA ARG A 9 8.06 15.72 -16.61
C ARG A 9 8.33 14.23 -16.33
N PRO A 10 8.35 13.39 -17.36
CA PRO A 10 8.70 11.99 -17.18
C PRO A 10 10.07 11.87 -16.52
N ILE A 11 10.23 10.88 -15.65
CA ILE A 11 11.42 10.53 -14.85
C ILE A 11 12.68 10.26 -15.72
N VAL A 12 12.78 10.77 -16.93
CA VAL A 12 13.68 10.25 -17.94
C VAL A 12 14.87 11.14 -18.26
N LYS A 13 15.05 12.27 -17.64
CA LYS A 13 16.32 13.03 -17.85
C LYS A 13 16.79 13.65 -16.55
N ASP A 14 18.09 13.52 -16.30
CA ASP A 14 18.84 14.30 -15.33
C ASP A 14 18.57 15.80 -15.58
N ASP A 15 17.54 16.32 -14.91
CA ASP A 15 17.31 17.76 -14.85
C ASP A 15 18.33 18.33 -13.87
N PRO A 16 19.27 19.18 -14.33
CA PRO A 16 20.30 19.77 -13.47
C PRO A 16 19.74 20.51 -12.26
N SER A 17 18.53 21.08 -12.36
CA SER A 17 17.87 21.79 -11.25
C SER A 17 17.47 20.85 -10.12
N ASN A 18 17.09 19.61 -10.43
CA ASN A 18 16.74 18.58 -9.47
C ASN A 18 17.97 17.89 -8.85
N ASN A 19 19.13 17.93 -9.50
CA ASN A 19 20.36 17.40 -8.95
C ASN A 19 20.95 18.29 -7.85
N TYR A 20 20.64 19.58 -7.83
CA TYR A 20 21.09 20.48 -6.77
C TYR A 20 20.52 20.12 -5.41
N SER A 21 19.19 19.94 -5.31
CA SER A 21 18.56 19.52 -4.04
C SER A 21 19.08 18.18 -3.55
N ALA A 22 19.25 17.19 -4.43
CA ALA A 22 19.81 15.90 -4.09
C ALA A 22 21.23 16.01 -3.51
N LYS A 23 22.08 16.86 -4.12
CA LYS A 23 23.46 17.11 -3.63
C LYS A 23 23.47 17.75 -2.25
N VAL A 24 22.56 18.69 -1.98
CA VAL A 24 22.43 19.36 -0.67
C VAL A 24 22.04 18.34 0.40
N TRP A 25 21.01 17.54 0.15
CA TRP A 25 20.58 16.49 1.07
C TRP A 25 21.68 15.47 1.34
N LYS A 26 22.34 14.98 0.31
CA LYS A 26 23.45 14.03 0.46
C LYS A 26 24.59 14.58 1.33
N LYS A 27 24.92 15.85 1.18
CA LYS A 27 25.93 16.52 2.01
C LYS A 27 25.48 16.65 3.46
N LEU A 28 24.22 17.04 3.68
CA LEU A 28 23.63 17.18 5.00
C LEU A 28 23.61 15.84 5.74
N PHE A 29 23.07 14.80 5.10
CA PHE A 29 22.99 13.46 5.69
C PHE A 29 24.37 12.86 5.95
N GLY A 30 25.33 13.11 5.06
CA GLY A 30 26.72 12.70 5.29
C GLY A 30 27.36 13.38 6.50
N ALA A 31 26.99 14.61 6.82
CA ALA A 31 27.43 15.29 8.05
C ALA A 31 26.74 14.71 9.29
N ILE A 32 25.42 14.50 9.24
CA ILE A 32 24.65 13.94 10.36
C ILE A 32 25.11 12.51 10.68
N ARG A 33 25.31 11.65 9.67
CA ARG A 33 25.74 10.25 9.90
C ARG A 33 27.15 10.11 10.47
N LYS A 34 27.99 11.15 10.41
CA LYS A 34 29.28 11.12 11.10
C LYS A 34 29.13 11.15 12.62
N GLU A 35 28.09 11.81 13.10
CA GLU A 35 27.77 11.94 14.52
C GLU A 35 26.74 10.90 14.96
N TYR A 36 25.78 10.60 14.09
CA TYR A 36 24.67 9.65 14.30
C TYR A 36 24.65 8.58 13.19
N PRO A 37 25.51 7.55 13.26
CA PRO A 37 25.63 6.54 12.18
C PRO A 37 24.35 5.80 11.84
N ASP A 38 23.48 5.61 12.83
CA ASP A 38 22.22 4.87 12.69
C ASP A 38 21.03 5.76 12.28
N ALA A 39 21.28 7.03 11.95
CA ALA A 39 20.21 7.94 11.52
C ALA A 39 19.60 7.49 10.19
N ILE A 40 18.28 7.29 10.17
CA ILE A 40 17.49 6.92 9.00
C ILE A 40 16.76 8.15 8.47
N PHE A 41 16.82 8.35 7.15
CA PHE A 41 16.17 9.46 6.45
C PHE A 41 15.13 8.95 5.48
N VAL A 42 13.88 9.32 5.72
CA VAL A 42 12.73 8.99 4.88
C VAL A 42 12.30 10.25 4.13
N SER A 43 12.13 10.16 2.83
CA SER A 43 11.63 11.27 2.01
C SER A 43 10.17 11.05 1.58
N GLU A 44 9.47 12.14 1.40
CA GLU A 44 8.17 12.21 0.73
C GLU A 44 8.36 12.93 -0.61
N TRP A 45 9.26 12.40 -1.44
CA TRP A 45 9.59 13.02 -2.74
C TRP A 45 8.83 12.39 -3.90
N GLY A 46 8.43 11.12 -3.77
CA GLY A 46 7.72 10.39 -4.81
C GLY A 46 8.59 9.98 -6.01
N GLN A 47 9.91 10.08 -5.88
CA GLN A 47 10.89 9.66 -6.88
C GLN A 47 12.00 8.82 -6.23
N PRO A 48 11.74 7.57 -5.84
CA PRO A 48 12.68 6.78 -5.05
C PRO A 48 14.07 6.70 -5.65
N PHE A 49 14.19 6.51 -6.99
CA PHE A 49 15.51 6.45 -7.62
C PHE A 49 16.32 7.74 -7.41
N LYS A 50 15.68 8.89 -7.34
CA LYS A 50 16.31 10.19 -7.18
C LYS A 50 16.63 10.49 -5.70
N ALA A 51 15.64 10.32 -4.84
CA ALA A 51 15.76 10.57 -3.41
C ALA A 51 16.80 9.63 -2.80
N VAL A 52 16.69 8.34 -3.04
CA VAL A 52 17.57 7.33 -2.47
C VAL A 52 18.95 7.37 -3.12
N ARG A 53 19.02 7.19 -4.43
CA ARG A 53 20.30 7.04 -5.12
C ARG A 53 21.12 8.33 -5.17
N ASN A 54 20.48 9.45 -5.44
CA ASN A 54 21.15 10.74 -5.62
C ASN A 54 21.13 11.60 -4.36
N GLY A 55 20.03 11.58 -3.59
CA GLY A 55 19.84 12.40 -2.39
C GLY A 55 20.39 11.78 -1.10
N GLY A 56 20.62 10.47 -1.09
CA GLY A 56 21.14 9.76 0.08
C GLY A 56 20.10 9.50 1.17
N PHE A 57 18.82 9.55 0.84
CA PHE A 57 17.75 9.04 1.69
C PHE A 57 17.83 7.51 1.75
N ASP A 58 17.38 6.94 2.85
CA ASP A 58 17.31 5.49 3.01
C ASP A 58 16.03 4.91 2.41
N VAL A 59 14.95 5.70 2.43
CA VAL A 59 13.62 5.30 1.93
C VAL A 59 12.94 6.49 1.26
N ASP A 60 12.19 6.24 0.17
CA ASP A 60 11.28 7.23 -0.41
C ASP A 60 9.92 6.62 -0.72
N PHE A 61 8.89 7.45 -0.64
CA PHE A 61 7.52 7.05 -0.91
C PHE A 61 7.28 6.82 -2.40
N PHE A 62 6.68 5.70 -2.71
CA PHE A 62 6.15 5.39 -4.02
C PHE A 62 4.68 5.82 -4.07
N THR A 63 4.45 7.08 -4.43
CA THR A 63 3.13 7.70 -4.47
C THR A 63 2.80 8.23 -5.87
N HIS A 64 1.72 8.97 -5.99
CA HIS A 64 1.09 9.38 -7.24
C HIS A 64 1.81 10.50 -8.03
N GLU A 65 2.79 11.20 -7.46
CA GLU A 65 3.26 12.47 -8.04
C GLU A 65 3.87 12.34 -9.45
N PHE A 66 4.41 11.17 -9.80
CA PHE A 66 5.14 10.96 -11.06
C PHE A 66 4.66 9.75 -11.86
N SER A 67 3.65 9.04 -11.38
CA SER A 67 3.04 7.91 -12.06
C SER A 67 1.62 7.70 -11.54
N ASP A 68 0.66 7.54 -12.42
CA ASP A 68 -0.71 7.20 -12.06
C ASP A 68 -0.84 5.76 -11.55
N GLY A 69 0.20 4.94 -11.67
CA GLY A 69 0.16 3.52 -11.34
C GLY A 69 -0.32 3.24 -9.92
N TYR A 70 0.18 3.98 -8.92
CA TYR A 70 -0.28 3.83 -7.53
C TYR A 70 -1.75 4.25 -7.37
N ASN A 71 -2.20 5.33 -8.01
CA ASN A 71 -3.59 5.75 -7.97
C ASN A 71 -4.52 4.77 -8.68
N LYS A 72 -4.06 4.12 -9.76
CA LYS A 72 -4.81 3.08 -10.46
C LYS A 72 -5.13 1.88 -9.58
N LEU A 73 -4.33 1.61 -8.55
CA LEU A 73 -4.65 0.55 -7.61
C LEU A 73 -5.89 0.87 -6.76
N PHE A 74 -6.00 2.09 -6.22
CA PHE A 74 -6.95 2.37 -5.15
C PHE A 74 -7.83 3.59 -5.37
N ARG A 75 -7.41 4.57 -6.19
CA ARG A 75 -7.97 5.93 -6.19
C ARG A 75 -8.40 6.44 -7.56
N LYS A 76 -8.43 5.59 -8.56
CA LYS A 76 -8.94 5.92 -9.89
C LYS A 76 -10.47 5.78 -9.98
N GLU A 77 -11.17 6.38 -9.03
CA GLU A 77 -12.60 6.30 -8.87
C GLU A 77 -13.20 7.69 -8.78
N SER A 78 -14.38 7.88 -9.37
CA SER A 78 -15.10 9.17 -9.29
C SER A 78 -15.20 9.65 -7.84
N GLY A 79 -14.79 10.88 -7.59
CA GLY A 79 -14.83 11.54 -6.28
C GLY A 79 -13.62 11.24 -5.37
N THR A 80 -12.66 10.40 -5.78
CA THR A 80 -11.47 10.11 -4.96
C THR A 80 -10.27 10.96 -5.35
N ASN A 81 -10.19 11.37 -6.62
CA ASN A 81 -9.17 12.29 -7.10
C ASN A 81 -9.77 13.14 -8.22
N VAL A 82 -9.61 14.45 -8.13
CA VAL A 82 -10.15 15.42 -9.12
C VAL A 82 -9.59 15.22 -10.52
N ASN A 83 -8.44 14.58 -10.65
CA ASN A 83 -7.76 14.38 -11.93
C ASN A 83 -7.98 12.98 -12.52
N LEU A 84 -8.72 12.10 -11.85
CA LEU A 84 -8.88 10.69 -12.23
C LEU A 84 -10.36 10.34 -12.28
N THR A 85 -10.92 10.24 -13.46
CA THR A 85 -12.37 10.22 -13.68
C THR A 85 -12.93 8.95 -14.30
N ASP A 86 -12.09 8.00 -14.70
CA ASP A 86 -12.55 6.79 -15.43
C ASP A 86 -13.11 5.68 -14.51
N GLY A 87 -13.01 5.85 -13.20
CA GLY A 87 -13.81 5.08 -12.25
C GLY A 87 -13.40 3.62 -12.02
N HIS A 88 -12.24 3.16 -12.49
CA HIS A 88 -11.82 1.77 -12.41
C HIS A 88 -10.48 1.60 -11.68
N SER A 89 -10.51 1.59 -10.33
CA SER A 89 -9.37 1.14 -9.53
C SER A 89 -9.20 -0.38 -9.63
N TYR A 90 -7.95 -0.85 -9.58
CA TYR A 90 -7.68 -2.30 -9.59
C TYR A 90 -8.34 -3.01 -8.40
N PHE A 91 -8.21 -2.45 -7.19
CA PHE A 91 -8.85 -2.96 -5.97
C PHE A 91 -10.32 -2.53 -5.85
N ARG A 92 -11.07 -2.79 -6.92
CA ARG A 92 -12.52 -2.65 -6.98
C ARG A 92 -13.15 -3.95 -7.44
N ARG A 93 -14.28 -4.30 -6.85
CA ARG A 93 -14.98 -5.57 -7.08
C ARG A 93 -15.44 -5.78 -8.53
N ASP A 94 -15.52 -4.72 -9.35
CA ASP A 94 -15.96 -4.82 -10.76
C ASP A 94 -14.91 -5.50 -11.68
N GLY A 95 -13.67 -5.66 -11.24
CA GLY A 95 -12.63 -6.36 -11.99
C GLY A 95 -12.24 -5.68 -13.31
N ARG A 96 -12.25 -4.34 -13.38
CA ARG A 96 -11.96 -3.57 -14.59
C ARG A 96 -10.69 -2.73 -14.51
N GLY A 97 -10.01 -2.72 -13.36
CA GLY A 97 -8.78 -1.96 -13.17
C GLY A 97 -7.58 -2.62 -13.84
N ASP A 98 -6.49 -1.89 -13.85
CA ASP A 98 -5.20 -2.30 -14.43
C ASP A 98 -4.06 -1.96 -13.47
N ALA A 99 -3.21 -2.95 -13.17
CA ALA A 99 -2.06 -2.81 -12.27
C ALA A 99 -0.72 -2.76 -13.02
N SER A 100 -0.70 -2.90 -14.34
CA SER A 100 0.53 -3.06 -15.13
C SER A 100 1.46 -1.85 -15.01
N GLU A 101 0.92 -0.62 -15.08
CA GLU A 101 1.72 0.60 -14.91
C GLU A 101 2.36 0.68 -13.51
N PHE A 102 1.64 0.26 -12.47
CA PHE A 102 2.17 0.21 -11.12
C PHE A 102 3.38 -0.72 -11.06
N PHE A 103 3.27 -1.95 -11.58
CA PHE A 103 4.36 -2.91 -11.53
C PHE A 103 5.55 -2.52 -12.40
N ALA A 104 5.32 -1.99 -13.59
CA ALA A 104 6.38 -1.49 -14.46
C ALA A 104 7.20 -0.38 -13.77
N TYR A 105 6.51 0.54 -13.09
CA TYR A 105 7.14 1.63 -12.37
C TYR A 105 7.82 1.16 -11.08
N LEU A 106 7.19 0.25 -10.33
CA LEU A 106 7.75 -0.36 -9.13
C LEU A 106 9.05 -1.11 -9.45
N ALA A 107 9.04 -1.98 -10.46
CA ALA A 107 10.22 -2.74 -10.87
C ALA A 107 11.40 -1.83 -11.20
N LYS A 108 11.15 -0.74 -11.95
CA LYS A 108 12.16 0.26 -12.30
C LYS A 108 12.76 0.93 -11.05
N ASN A 109 11.92 1.32 -10.09
CA ASN A 109 12.39 2.00 -8.89
C ASN A 109 13.12 1.04 -7.94
N VAL A 110 12.61 -0.16 -7.74
CA VAL A 110 13.28 -1.20 -6.92
C VAL A 110 14.66 -1.51 -7.50
N ALA A 111 14.77 -1.69 -8.83
CA ALA A 111 16.07 -1.92 -9.47
C ALA A 111 17.03 -0.73 -9.30
N ALA A 112 16.51 0.50 -9.39
CA ALA A 112 17.32 1.71 -9.27
C ALA A 112 17.78 2.01 -7.84
N THR A 113 17.04 1.60 -6.82
CA THR A 113 17.37 1.83 -5.41
C THR A 113 18.15 0.70 -4.76
N ARG A 114 18.24 -0.46 -5.42
CA ARG A 114 18.98 -1.62 -4.91
C ARG A 114 20.38 -1.22 -4.43
N ASP A 115 20.80 -1.78 -3.29
CA ASP A 115 22.07 -1.52 -2.62
C ASP A 115 22.28 -0.07 -2.11
N LYS A 116 21.24 0.79 -2.19
CA LYS A 116 21.32 2.18 -1.71
C LYS A 116 20.24 2.52 -0.68
N GLY A 117 19.13 1.83 -0.72
CA GLY A 117 17.97 2.03 0.14
C GLY A 117 16.73 1.42 -0.49
N TYR A 118 15.56 1.87 -0.07
CA TYR A 118 14.31 1.16 -0.33
C TYR A 118 13.24 2.06 -0.93
N VAL A 119 12.36 1.42 -1.68
CA VAL A 119 11.06 1.97 -2.04
C VAL A 119 10.08 1.70 -0.89
N CYS A 120 9.26 2.68 -0.52
CA CYS A 120 8.17 2.54 0.42
C CYS A 120 6.83 2.64 -0.32
N VAL A 121 5.97 1.64 -0.17
CA VAL A 121 4.59 1.70 -0.70
C VAL A 121 3.62 1.83 0.48
N PRO A 122 3.05 3.03 0.70
CA PRO A 122 2.12 3.26 1.80
C PRO A 122 0.71 2.75 1.48
N SER A 123 -0.07 2.40 2.50
CA SER A 123 -1.52 2.17 2.36
C SER A 123 -2.23 3.49 2.00
N GLY A 124 -1.81 4.57 2.60
CA GLY A 124 -2.29 5.92 2.39
C GLY A 124 -1.33 6.94 2.96
N ASN A 125 -1.72 8.21 2.91
CA ASN A 125 -1.01 9.29 3.57
C ASN A 125 -1.96 10.46 3.87
N HIS A 126 -1.42 11.52 4.44
CA HIS A 126 -2.17 12.72 4.81
C HIS A 126 -2.68 13.55 3.62
N ASP A 127 -2.25 13.26 2.41
CA ASP A 127 -2.60 13.99 1.19
C ASP A 127 -3.56 13.21 0.26
N LEU A 128 -3.79 11.94 0.54
CA LEU A 128 -4.64 11.07 -0.26
C LEU A 128 -5.91 10.66 0.50
N PRO A 129 -7.02 10.41 -0.18
CA PRO A 129 -8.14 9.69 0.42
C PRO A 129 -7.69 8.35 0.98
N ARG A 130 -8.26 7.94 2.12
CA ARG A 130 -7.96 6.64 2.72
C ARG A 130 -8.27 5.50 1.75
N VAL A 131 -7.47 4.45 1.83
CA VAL A 131 -7.64 3.26 0.99
C VAL A 131 -8.97 2.54 1.25
N SER A 132 -9.53 2.68 2.44
CA SER A 132 -10.85 2.16 2.84
C SER A 132 -12.03 2.85 2.12
N LEU A 133 -11.81 3.96 1.43
CA LEU A 133 -12.89 4.62 0.69
C LEU A 133 -13.49 3.66 -0.33
N ARG A 134 -14.80 3.33 -0.16
CA ARG A 134 -15.56 2.36 -0.97
C ARG A 134 -15.06 0.91 -0.89
N ARG A 135 -14.35 0.57 0.16
CA ARG A 135 -13.90 -0.79 0.48
C ARG A 135 -14.37 -1.16 1.87
N ASP A 136 -14.97 -2.31 2.00
CA ASP A 136 -15.29 -2.89 3.30
C ASP A 136 -14.08 -3.62 3.90
N GLU A 137 -14.29 -4.26 5.02
CA GLU A 137 -13.23 -4.94 5.76
C GLU A 137 -12.59 -6.08 4.96
N GLU A 138 -13.38 -6.85 4.21
CA GLU A 138 -12.87 -7.96 3.40
C GLU A 138 -12.01 -7.44 2.23
N ASP A 139 -12.46 -6.37 1.57
CA ASP A 139 -11.64 -5.69 0.54
C ASP A 139 -10.31 -5.23 1.13
N MET A 140 -10.33 -4.68 2.36
CA MET A 140 -9.13 -4.19 3.02
C MET A 140 -8.16 -5.32 3.40
N LYS A 141 -8.64 -6.49 3.81
CA LYS A 141 -7.79 -7.67 4.04
C LYS A 141 -7.05 -8.07 2.76
N VAL A 142 -7.73 -8.04 1.62
CA VAL A 142 -7.10 -8.33 0.31
C VAL A 142 -6.08 -7.24 -0.08
N VAL A 143 -6.37 -5.97 0.20
CA VAL A 143 -5.43 -4.85 -0.01
C VAL A 143 -4.16 -5.04 0.81
N PHE A 144 -4.27 -5.36 2.10
CA PHE A 144 -3.09 -5.56 2.95
C PHE A 144 -2.30 -6.82 2.57
N ALA A 145 -2.97 -7.90 2.18
CA ALA A 145 -2.29 -9.08 1.65
C ALA A 145 -1.45 -8.74 0.41
N PHE A 146 -1.95 -7.87 -0.47
CA PHE A 146 -1.18 -7.36 -1.60
C PHE A 146 -0.01 -6.47 -1.14
N LEU A 147 -0.27 -5.44 -0.34
CA LEU A 147 0.76 -4.47 0.07
C LEU A 147 1.94 -5.14 0.77
N PHE A 148 1.66 -6.13 1.63
CA PHE A 148 2.71 -6.82 2.37
C PHE A 148 3.43 -7.91 1.57
N ALA A 149 2.92 -8.29 0.40
CA ALA A 149 3.64 -9.15 -0.54
C ALA A 149 4.62 -8.36 -1.44
N LEU A 150 4.54 -7.03 -1.52
CA LEU A 150 5.38 -6.21 -2.40
C LEU A 150 6.86 -6.19 -1.97
N PRO A 151 7.81 -6.02 -2.93
CA PRO A 151 9.25 -5.91 -2.68
C PRO A 151 9.63 -4.48 -2.22
N CYS A 152 9.07 -4.03 -1.12
CA CYS A 152 9.23 -2.66 -0.63
C CYS A 152 9.14 -2.62 0.91
N ILE A 153 9.43 -1.48 1.50
CA ILE A 153 9.06 -1.21 2.89
C ILE A 153 7.57 -0.88 2.92
N PRO A 154 6.71 -1.67 3.56
CA PRO A 154 5.32 -1.30 3.76
C PRO A 154 5.22 -0.18 4.80
N LEU A 155 4.34 0.79 4.56
CA LEU A 155 4.02 1.83 5.51
C LEU A 155 2.52 1.92 5.67
N ILE A 156 2.05 1.72 6.89
CA ILE A 156 0.63 1.83 7.22
C ILE A 156 0.33 3.26 7.64
N TYR A 157 -0.58 3.91 6.93
CA TYR A 157 -1.12 5.17 7.38
C TYR A 157 -2.09 4.92 8.53
N TYR A 158 -1.92 5.62 9.66
CA TYR A 158 -2.68 5.35 10.88
C TYR A 158 -4.18 5.26 10.63
N GLY A 159 -4.80 4.24 11.21
CA GLY A 159 -6.23 3.97 11.12
C GLY A 159 -6.64 3.20 9.85
N ASP A 160 -5.79 3.02 8.85
CA ASP A 160 -6.10 2.15 7.72
C ASP A 160 -6.17 0.68 8.17
N GLU A 161 -5.36 0.30 9.18
CA GLU A 161 -5.31 -1.03 9.79
C GLU A 161 -6.57 -1.42 10.58
N ILE A 162 -7.41 -0.45 10.88
CA ILE A 162 -8.72 -0.65 11.52
C ILE A 162 -9.87 -0.19 10.63
N GLY A 163 -9.61 0.06 9.35
CA GLY A 163 -10.64 0.45 8.40
C GLY A 163 -11.26 1.84 8.62
N MET A 164 -10.55 2.79 9.25
CA MET A 164 -11.06 4.16 9.41
C MET A 164 -11.47 4.75 8.07
N THR A 165 -12.64 5.40 8.05
CA THR A 165 -13.24 5.97 6.85
C THR A 165 -12.66 7.33 6.49
N TYR A 166 -12.94 7.78 5.27
CA TYR A 166 -12.56 9.08 4.73
C TYR A 166 -13.80 9.98 4.56
N ASN A 167 -13.67 11.27 4.90
CA ASN A 167 -14.73 12.25 4.67
C ASN A 167 -14.36 13.24 3.57
N PRO A 168 -14.90 13.09 2.35
CA PRO A 168 -14.60 13.99 1.23
C PRO A 168 -15.08 15.44 1.43
N ASN A 169 -16.02 15.64 2.36
CA ASN A 169 -16.62 16.95 2.60
C ASN A 169 -15.93 17.74 3.74
N LEU A 170 -14.93 17.14 4.38
CA LEU A 170 -14.20 17.81 5.45
C LEU A 170 -13.06 18.62 4.88
N SER A 171 -13.10 19.94 5.11
CA SER A 171 -12.03 20.86 4.73
C SER A 171 -11.74 21.81 5.89
N LYS A 172 -10.46 22.02 6.20
CA LYS A 172 -10.01 22.96 7.22
C LYS A 172 -8.65 23.54 6.84
N ASP A 173 -8.46 24.84 7.11
CA ASP A 173 -7.18 25.55 6.98
C ASP A 173 -6.51 25.37 5.60
N GLY A 174 -7.28 25.35 4.52
CA GLY A 174 -6.78 25.17 3.17
C GLY A 174 -6.36 23.73 2.82
N GLY A 175 -6.72 22.76 3.68
CA GLY A 175 -6.43 21.34 3.44
C GLY A 175 -7.28 20.69 2.33
N TYR A 176 -8.34 21.39 1.91
CA TYR A 176 -9.29 20.88 0.91
C TYR A 176 -9.79 19.47 1.28
N ASN A 177 -10.03 18.65 0.28
CA ASN A 177 -10.44 17.25 0.45
C ASN A 177 -9.40 16.36 1.17
N ARG A 178 -8.12 16.74 1.24
CA ARG A 178 -7.09 16.03 2.00
C ARG A 178 -7.39 15.97 3.51
N THR A 179 -8.08 16.97 4.03
CA THR A 179 -8.45 17.06 5.45
C THR A 179 -9.21 15.82 5.93
N GLY A 180 -10.02 15.21 5.06
CA GLY A 180 -10.81 14.04 5.38
C GLY A 180 -10.03 12.78 5.76
N SER A 181 -8.72 12.72 5.44
CA SER A 181 -7.82 11.63 5.83
C SER A 181 -7.15 11.86 7.18
N ARG A 182 -7.25 13.07 7.75
CA ARG A 182 -6.46 13.52 8.91
C ARG A 182 -7.25 13.54 10.22
N THR A 183 -8.38 12.86 10.25
CA THR A 183 -9.27 12.81 11.42
C THR A 183 -8.62 12.08 12.58
N PRO A 184 -9.05 12.36 13.84
CA PRO A 184 -8.49 11.71 15.01
C PRO A 184 -8.50 10.19 14.92
N MET A 185 -7.42 9.54 15.39
CA MET A 185 -7.37 8.08 15.55
C MET A 185 -8.41 7.60 16.52
N ARG A 186 -9.00 6.45 16.24
CA ARG A 186 -9.99 5.80 17.10
C ARG A 186 -9.31 4.71 17.91
N TRP A 187 -9.05 4.99 19.18
CA TRP A 187 -8.33 4.06 20.04
C TRP A 187 -9.28 3.11 20.79
N SER A 188 -10.41 3.63 21.27
CA SER A 188 -11.36 2.90 22.12
C SER A 188 -12.78 3.44 21.95
N ARG A 189 -13.73 2.92 22.74
CA ARG A 189 -15.11 3.45 22.85
C ARG A 189 -15.26 4.63 23.81
N GLU A 190 -14.18 5.07 24.43
CA GLU A 190 -14.20 6.20 25.38
C GLU A 190 -14.52 7.53 24.69
N GLU A 191 -14.71 8.57 25.49
CA GLU A 191 -14.95 9.93 24.99
C GLU A 191 -13.86 10.32 23.97
N ASN A 192 -14.28 11.00 22.89
CA ASN A 192 -13.45 11.31 21.75
C ASN A 192 -12.71 10.10 21.15
N ALA A 193 -13.32 8.93 21.24
CA ALA A 193 -12.71 7.66 20.80
C ALA A 193 -11.34 7.38 21.45
N GLY A 194 -11.12 7.82 22.69
CA GLY A 194 -9.86 7.70 23.41
C GLY A 194 -8.72 8.55 22.82
N PHE A 195 -9.01 9.46 21.89
CA PHE A 195 -8.00 10.29 21.25
C PHE A 195 -7.53 11.47 22.13
N SER A 196 -8.47 12.10 22.85
CA SER A 196 -8.21 13.30 23.63
C SER A 196 -9.19 13.44 24.80
N ALA A 197 -8.71 13.97 25.92
CA ALA A 197 -9.54 14.37 27.07
C ALA A 197 -10.13 15.78 26.93
N ALA A 198 -9.92 16.47 25.80
CA ALA A 198 -10.53 17.77 25.55
C ALA A 198 -12.02 17.63 25.24
N GLU A 199 -12.82 18.68 25.48
CA GLU A 199 -14.19 18.70 24.98
C GLU A 199 -14.20 18.54 23.44
N GLU A 200 -15.16 17.77 22.91
CA GLU A 200 -15.24 17.45 21.47
C GLU A 200 -15.20 18.71 20.58
N LYS A 201 -15.86 19.79 21.00
CA LYS A 201 -15.84 21.08 20.27
C LYS A 201 -14.45 21.72 20.12
N ASN A 202 -13.49 21.31 20.95
CA ASN A 202 -12.12 21.82 20.97
C ASN A 202 -11.16 20.93 20.17
N LEU A 203 -11.63 19.82 19.61
CA LEU A 203 -10.81 19.02 18.70
C LEU A 203 -10.50 19.80 17.43
N TYR A 204 -9.27 19.74 16.97
CA TYR A 204 -8.87 20.40 15.72
C TYR A 204 -9.69 19.92 14.51
N LEU A 205 -9.89 18.61 14.39
CA LEU A 205 -10.79 17.98 13.42
C LEU A 205 -11.82 17.13 14.18
N PRO A 206 -13.06 17.03 13.68
CA PRO A 206 -14.08 16.22 14.30
C PRO A 206 -13.77 14.73 14.14
N LEU A 207 -14.29 13.93 15.03
CA LEU A 207 -14.43 12.50 14.82
C LEU A 207 -15.40 12.24 13.67
N LEU A 208 -15.07 11.31 12.78
CA LEU A 208 -16.02 10.90 11.77
C LEU A 208 -17.08 9.98 12.36
N PRO A 209 -18.37 10.17 11.99
CA PRO A 209 -19.40 9.19 12.30
C PRO A 209 -19.03 7.84 11.65
N CYS A 210 -18.93 6.80 12.44
CA CYS A 210 -18.75 5.43 11.98
C CYS A 210 -19.27 4.49 13.05
N ASP A 211 -19.29 3.20 12.78
CA ASP A 211 -19.58 2.19 13.78
C ASP A 211 -18.63 2.35 14.98
N PRO A 212 -19.14 2.43 16.22
CA PRO A 212 -18.30 2.54 17.40
C PRO A 212 -17.31 1.40 17.60
N SER A 213 -17.54 0.22 17.00
CA SER A 213 -16.62 -0.92 17.03
C SER A 213 -15.36 -0.71 16.18
N VAL A 214 -15.39 0.21 15.22
CA VAL A 214 -14.20 0.60 14.45
C VAL A 214 -13.27 1.42 15.35
N ASN A 215 -12.50 0.74 16.17
CA ASN A 215 -11.47 1.30 17.05
C ASN A 215 -10.40 0.24 17.35
N ALA A 216 -9.20 0.68 17.70
CA ALA A 216 -8.05 -0.21 17.88
C ALA A 216 -8.25 -1.25 18.99
N GLU A 217 -8.95 -0.90 20.05
CA GLU A 217 -9.17 -1.79 21.20
C GLU A 217 -10.11 -2.95 20.84
N ASP A 218 -11.23 -2.69 20.20
CA ASP A 218 -12.20 -3.73 19.80
C ASP A 218 -11.61 -4.59 18.68
N GLU A 219 -11.02 -3.99 17.67
CA GLU A 219 -10.33 -4.67 16.57
C GLU A 219 -9.23 -5.63 17.08
N ALA A 220 -8.49 -5.22 18.11
CA ALA A 220 -7.46 -6.08 18.69
C ALA A 220 -8.02 -7.30 19.43
N ARG A 221 -9.27 -7.24 19.90
CA ARG A 221 -9.96 -8.34 20.60
C ARG A 221 -10.68 -9.29 19.66
N ASP A 222 -11.15 -8.81 18.51
CA ASP A 222 -11.83 -9.63 17.52
C ASP A 222 -10.82 -10.44 16.67
N PRO A 223 -10.83 -11.78 16.75
CA PRO A 223 -9.93 -12.61 15.96
C PRO A 223 -10.20 -12.52 14.46
N GLY A 224 -11.41 -12.13 14.04
CA GLY A 224 -11.79 -11.99 12.63
C GLY A 224 -11.49 -10.62 12.03
N SER A 225 -11.05 -9.65 12.83
CA SER A 225 -10.91 -8.24 12.45
C SER A 225 -9.81 -7.98 11.41
N LEU A 226 -9.90 -6.81 10.75
CA LEU A 226 -8.88 -6.30 9.86
C LEU A 226 -7.54 -6.13 10.58
N TYR A 227 -7.54 -5.58 11.78
CA TYR A 227 -6.34 -5.39 12.59
C TYR A 227 -5.59 -6.71 12.86
N ARG A 228 -6.33 -7.78 13.18
CA ARG A 228 -5.74 -9.11 13.41
C ARG A 228 -5.15 -9.68 12.14
N CYS A 229 -5.84 -9.56 11.00
CA CYS A 229 -5.32 -9.95 9.69
C CYS A 229 -4.02 -9.19 9.35
N VAL A 230 -3.99 -7.87 9.55
CA VAL A 230 -2.79 -7.04 9.34
C VAL A 230 -1.62 -7.51 10.20
N ARG A 231 -1.86 -7.79 11.48
CA ARG A 231 -0.82 -8.31 12.40
C ARG A 231 -0.26 -9.65 11.95
N GLU A 232 -1.12 -10.58 11.56
CA GLU A 232 -0.74 -11.92 11.12
C GLU A 232 0.08 -11.88 9.84
N LEU A 233 -0.36 -11.11 8.85
CA LEU A 233 0.39 -10.92 7.60
C LEU A 233 1.77 -10.26 7.83
N LEU A 234 1.86 -9.28 8.73
CA LEU A 234 3.13 -8.66 9.11
C LEU A 234 4.05 -9.63 9.86
N ALA A 235 3.50 -10.49 10.72
CA ALA A 235 4.26 -11.52 11.40
C ALA A 235 4.87 -12.51 10.38
N LEU A 236 4.06 -13.02 9.46
CA LEU A 236 4.53 -13.87 8.36
C LEU A 236 5.59 -13.18 7.51
N ARG A 237 5.38 -11.92 7.15
CA ARG A 237 6.36 -11.15 6.39
C ARG A 237 7.71 -11.05 7.12
N ARG A 238 7.70 -10.84 8.43
CA ARG A 238 8.92 -10.76 9.24
C ARG A 238 9.65 -12.10 9.34
N GLU A 239 8.90 -13.19 9.40
CA GLU A 239 9.44 -14.54 9.54
C GLU A 239 10.00 -15.11 8.22
N LYS A 240 9.53 -14.64 7.08
CA LYS A 240 9.90 -15.14 5.75
C LYS A 240 10.89 -14.20 5.04
N PRO A 241 12.19 -14.56 4.96
CA PRO A 241 13.20 -13.73 4.29
C PRO A 241 12.86 -13.42 2.82
N CYS A 242 12.16 -14.33 2.13
CA CYS A 242 11.69 -14.14 0.76
C CYS A 242 10.69 -12.97 0.61
N LEU A 243 10.09 -12.48 1.69
CA LEU A 243 9.23 -11.31 1.72
C LEU A 243 9.98 -10.02 2.10
N GLY A 244 11.26 -10.08 2.38
CA GLY A 244 12.11 -8.90 2.62
C GLY A 244 12.08 -7.90 1.46
N ALA A 245 12.38 -6.63 1.74
CA ALA A 245 12.36 -5.59 0.71
C ALA A 245 13.42 -5.80 -0.38
N ASP A 246 14.52 -6.47 -0.06
CA ASP A 246 15.61 -6.80 -1.00
C ASP A 246 15.38 -8.10 -1.78
N ALA A 247 14.41 -8.91 -1.39
CA ALA A 247 14.14 -10.18 -2.06
C ALA A 247 13.62 -9.94 -3.49
N SER A 248 14.00 -10.83 -4.40
CA SER A 248 13.52 -10.79 -5.78
C SER A 248 12.00 -10.87 -5.86
N PHE A 249 11.45 -10.32 -6.93
CA PHE A 249 10.04 -10.47 -7.23
C PHE A 249 9.81 -10.58 -8.74
N GLU A 250 8.71 -11.22 -9.08
CA GLU A 250 8.24 -11.37 -10.44
C GLU A 250 6.71 -11.36 -10.44
N THR A 251 6.10 -10.65 -11.37
CA THR A 251 4.66 -10.73 -11.63
C THR A 251 4.42 -11.80 -12.67
N LEU A 252 3.62 -12.81 -12.33
CA LEU A 252 3.25 -13.91 -13.21
C LEU A 252 1.91 -13.65 -13.91
N ASN A 253 1.06 -12.87 -13.27
CA ASN A 253 -0.18 -12.34 -13.85
C ASN A 253 -0.50 -10.98 -13.23
N GLU A 254 -0.61 -9.95 -14.05
CA GLU A 254 -0.97 -8.58 -13.61
C GLU A 254 -2.47 -8.28 -13.74
N GLY A 255 -3.24 -9.24 -14.29
CA GLY A 255 -4.69 -9.18 -14.40
C GLY A 255 -5.41 -9.66 -13.14
N TYR A 256 -6.54 -10.36 -13.34
CA TYR A 256 -7.32 -10.96 -12.27
C TYR A 256 -7.27 -12.49 -12.39
N PRO A 257 -6.89 -13.22 -11.33
CA PRO A 257 -6.26 -12.70 -10.10
C PRO A 257 -4.82 -12.22 -10.40
N LEU A 258 -4.34 -11.23 -9.64
CA LEU A 258 -2.92 -10.90 -9.66
C LEU A 258 -2.12 -12.05 -9.04
N ILE A 259 -1.02 -12.43 -9.68
CA ILE A 259 -0.12 -13.47 -9.17
C ILE A 259 1.30 -12.92 -9.15
N MET A 260 1.92 -12.98 -8.00
CA MET A 260 3.29 -12.51 -7.80
C MET A 260 4.11 -13.56 -7.07
N SER A 261 5.35 -13.78 -7.52
CA SER A 261 6.32 -14.60 -6.79
C SER A 261 7.38 -13.74 -6.11
N ARG A 262 7.94 -14.25 -5.02
CA ARG A 262 8.99 -13.63 -4.24
C ARG A 262 10.11 -14.63 -3.92
N GLY A 263 11.33 -14.10 -3.71
CA GLY A 263 12.47 -14.91 -3.29
C GLY A 263 12.80 -16.02 -4.27
N ASN A 264 12.79 -15.76 -5.59
CA ASN A 264 13.03 -16.74 -6.65
C ASN A 264 12.07 -17.95 -6.58
N GLY A 265 10.78 -17.69 -6.38
CA GLY A 265 9.76 -18.74 -6.32
C GLY A 265 9.59 -19.40 -4.94
N ALA A 266 10.21 -18.87 -3.90
CA ALA A 266 10.01 -19.40 -2.55
C ALA A 266 8.66 -19.03 -1.92
N PHE A 267 7.95 -18.02 -2.48
CA PHE A 267 6.66 -17.56 -2.02
C PHE A 267 5.82 -17.06 -3.18
N PHE A 268 4.51 -17.26 -3.07
CA PHE A 268 3.52 -16.78 -4.05
C PHE A 268 2.36 -16.09 -3.35
N ALA A 269 1.94 -14.95 -3.91
CA ALA A 269 0.72 -14.27 -3.56
C ALA A 269 -0.26 -14.35 -4.73
N PHE A 270 -1.47 -14.81 -4.46
CA PHE A 270 -2.62 -14.84 -5.37
C PHE A 270 -3.65 -13.87 -4.82
N ILE A 271 -3.98 -12.82 -5.55
CA ILE A 271 -4.79 -11.69 -5.09
C ILE A 271 -5.96 -11.46 -6.03
N ASN A 272 -7.17 -11.66 -5.56
CA ASN A 272 -8.39 -11.43 -6.33
C ASN A 272 -9.29 -10.39 -5.65
N PRO A 273 -9.20 -9.11 -6.00
CA PRO A 273 -10.08 -8.08 -5.46
C PRO A 273 -11.44 -8.02 -6.17
N SER A 274 -11.66 -8.78 -7.24
CA SER A 274 -12.92 -8.79 -7.99
C SER A 274 -13.96 -9.75 -7.38
N VAL A 275 -15.22 -9.65 -7.81
CA VAL A 275 -16.26 -10.64 -7.45
C VAL A 275 -16.21 -11.92 -8.27
N ARG A 276 -15.34 -12.00 -9.26
CA ARG A 276 -15.20 -13.17 -10.13
C ARG A 276 -14.52 -14.30 -9.39
N ARG A 277 -14.76 -15.52 -9.82
CA ARG A 277 -14.11 -16.73 -9.30
C ARG A 277 -13.06 -17.22 -10.26
N TYR A 278 -11.96 -17.73 -9.71
CA TYR A 278 -10.86 -18.24 -10.52
C TYR A 278 -10.37 -19.58 -9.99
N ARG A 279 -10.03 -20.47 -10.93
CA ARG A 279 -9.22 -21.65 -10.66
C ARG A 279 -7.79 -21.35 -11.06
N VAL A 280 -6.87 -21.52 -10.13
CA VAL A 280 -5.43 -21.44 -10.39
C VAL A 280 -4.84 -22.83 -10.19
N ARG A 281 -4.21 -23.39 -11.22
CA ARG A 281 -3.43 -24.60 -11.10
C ARG A 281 -2.04 -24.23 -10.62
N ALA A 282 -1.64 -24.74 -9.47
CA ALA A 282 -0.36 -24.51 -8.85
C ALA A 282 -0.03 -25.70 -7.94
N ALA A 283 1.24 -26.10 -7.86
CA ALA A 283 1.68 -27.16 -6.96
C ALA A 283 1.90 -26.59 -5.55
N VAL A 284 0.83 -26.45 -4.77
CA VAL A 284 0.90 -25.89 -3.41
C VAL A 284 1.58 -26.85 -2.47
N THR A 285 2.69 -26.44 -1.86
CA THR A 285 3.45 -27.20 -0.87
C THR A 285 3.16 -26.78 0.56
N SER A 286 2.83 -25.51 0.77
CA SER A 286 2.46 -24.97 2.09
C SER A 286 1.49 -23.79 1.94
N LEU A 287 0.38 -23.84 2.64
CA LEU A 287 -0.53 -22.69 2.80
C LEU A 287 -0.07 -21.85 3.98
N LEU A 288 0.14 -20.55 3.77
CA LEU A 288 0.59 -19.63 4.81
C LEU A 288 -0.54 -18.75 5.34
N SER A 289 -1.40 -18.25 4.47
CA SER A 289 -2.58 -17.44 4.82
C SER A 289 -3.56 -17.44 3.66
N SER A 290 -4.86 -17.33 3.94
CA SER A 290 -5.88 -17.23 2.91
C SER A 290 -7.15 -16.56 3.41
N LEU A 291 -7.92 -16.01 2.47
CA LEU A 291 -9.25 -15.49 2.65
C LEU A 291 -10.11 -15.93 1.47
N HIS A 292 -11.31 -16.48 1.73
CA HIS A 292 -12.29 -16.91 0.74
C HIS A 292 -11.67 -17.75 -0.40
N ALA A 293 -10.89 -18.75 -0.04
CA ALA A 293 -10.24 -19.64 -1.01
C ALA A 293 -10.24 -21.09 -0.53
N GLU A 294 -10.40 -22.01 -1.47
CA GLU A 294 -10.12 -23.43 -1.27
C GLU A 294 -8.75 -23.74 -1.83
N VAL A 295 -7.89 -24.33 -1.01
CA VAL A 295 -6.51 -24.67 -1.40
C VAL A 295 -6.30 -26.17 -1.33
N ARG A 296 -5.87 -26.76 -2.43
CA ARG A 296 -5.50 -28.17 -2.57
C ARG A 296 -4.09 -28.27 -3.13
N ALA A 297 -3.49 -29.46 -3.07
CA ALA A 297 -2.10 -29.65 -3.51
C ALA A 297 -1.80 -29.21 -4.95
N GLU A 298 -2.77 -29.28 -5.85
CA GLU A 298 -2.58 -29.01 -7.29
C GLU A 298 -3.43 -27.84 -7.80
N GLU A 299 -4.29 -27.27 -6.96
CA GLU A 299 -5.17 -26.16 -7.37
C GLU A 299 -5.58 -25.25 -6.22
N ILE A 300 -5.85 -24.01 -6.56
CA ILE A 300 -6.43 -22.99 -5.69
C ILE A 300 -7.72 -22.52 -6.35
N ILE A 301 -8.85 -22.54 -5.63
CA ILE A 301 -10.07 -21.85 -6.04
C ILE A 301 -10.14 -20.55 -5.26
N LEU A 302 -10.11 -19.44 -5.99
CA LEU A 302 -10.27 -18.11 -5.44
C LEU A 302 -11.70 -17.67 -5.65
N ASP A 303 -12.47 -17.49 -4.59
CA ASP A 303 -13.77 -16.84 -4.65
C ASP A 303 -13.64 -15.34 -4.88
N GLY A 304 -14.75 -14.62 -4.95
CA GLY A 304 -14.73 -13.17 -5.04
C GLY A 304 -14.13 -12.55 -3.77
N VAL A 305 -13.31 -11.50 -3.93
CA VAL A 305 -12.63 -10.78 -2.83
C VAL A 305 -11.82 -11.75 -1.97
N SER A 306 -10.76 -12.31 -2.55
CA SER A 306 -9.98 -13.37 -1.92
C SER A 306 -8.48 -13.16 -2.08
N TYR A 307 -7.71 -13.82 -1.23
CA TYR A 307 -6.27 -13.97 -1.42
C TYR A 307 -5.76 -15.32 -0.91
N VAL A 308 -4.62 -15.72 -1.43
CA VAL A 308 -3.83 -16.84 -0.91
C VAL A 308 -2.35 -16.44 -0.89
N TRP A 309 -1.70 -16.69 0.24
CA TRP A 309 -0.25 -16.71 0.39
C TRP A 309 0.21 -18.14 0.56
N ALA A 310 1.08 -18.62 -0.31
CA ALA A 310 1.51 -20.01 -0.32
C ALA A 310 2.97 -20.16 -0.77
N GLU A 311 3.57 -21.29 -0.42
CA GLU A 311 4.75 -21.83 -1.06
C GLU A 311 4.29 -22.83 -2.12
N CYS A 312 4.89 -22.79 -3.31
CA CYS A 312 4.56 -23.66 -4.43
C CYS A 312 5.81 -24.30 -4.99
N GLY A 313 5.68 -25.54 -5.50
CA GLY A 313 6.72 -26.26 -6.23
C GLY A 313 6.84 -25.81 -7.68
N GLU A 314 7.83 -26.35 -8.37
CA GLU A 314 8.18 -26.04 -9.76
C GLU A 314 7.15 -26.63 -10.75
N LYS A 315 5.99 -26.02 -10.86
CA LYS A 315 5.00 -26.32 -11.92
C LYS A 315 4.52 -25.03 -12.56
N PRO A 316 4.16 -25.06 -13.85
CA PRO A 316 3.54 -23.90 -14.50
C PRO A 316 2.26 -23.50 -13.78
N ILE A 317 2.12 -22.20 -13.53
CA ILE A 317 0.89 -21.63 -12.97
C ILE A 317 -0.04 -21.26 -14.13
N THR A 318 -1.27 -21.73 -14.11
CA THR A 318 -2.30 -21.38 -15.10
C THR A 318 -3.55 -20.91 -14.41
N VAL A 319 -4.27 -19.99 -15.06
CA VAL A 319 -5.47 -19.35 -14.53
C VAL A 319 -6.65 -19.61 -15.45
N GLU A 320 -7.81 -19.93 -14.86
CA GLU A 320 -9.09 -20.11 -15.54
C GLU A 320 -10.16 -19.33 -14.76
N GLU A 321 -10.90 -18.46 -15.43
CA GLU A 321 -12.07 -17.83 -14.82
C GLU A 321 -13.23 -18.85 -14.78
N LEU A 322 -13.88 -18.96 -13.62
CA LEU A 322 -15.02 -19.84 -13.40
C LEU A 322 -16.33 -19.05 -13.56
N ASN A 323 -17.29 -19.63 -14.27
CA ASN A 323 -18.63 -19.07 -14.45
C ASN A 323 -19.46 -19.12 -13.17
#